data_028c211a6e5ec7d402c3040b24172cc1
#
_entry.id   028c211a6e5ec7d402c3040b24172cc1
#
_cell.length_a   1.000
_cell.length_b   1.000
_cell.length_c   1.000
_cell.angle_alpha   90.00
_cell.angle_beta   90.00
_cell.angle_gamma   90.00
#
_symmetry.space_group_name_H-M   'P 1'
#
loop_
_entity.id
_entity.type
_entity.pdbx_description
1 polymer ?
#
loop_
_entity_poly.entity_id
_entity_poly.type
_entity_poly.pdbx_seq_one_letter_code
_entity_poly.pdbx_strand_id
1 'polypeptide(L)'
;MDAEAIEIWTDVNGIMTADPRVCPDALRVKTISFEEAAELAYFGAKVLHPATILPAVQKNIPVLVLNSRNPENEGTRITALATHCRSPFKSIAAKKRLTIVDLVASRMLLSHGYLHAVFEVFDNHKCAVDMVSTSEVSISLTVDSNDHLPELAAELSKLADVTYEGRKALICLVGGNIRGQNGIAAQVFHAVRHINVRMISQGASEINMSFMIDEDDVDEAVRSLHAAFFVDPDPDIFDVTARKAIESVHL
;
A
#
# COMPACT_ATOMS: atom_id res chain seq x y z
N MET A 1 -32.16 -2.24 -8.74
CA MET A 1 -31.92 -3.52 -8.08
C MET A 1 -31.28 -3.22 -6.74
N ASP A 2 -31.90 -3.63 -5.68
CA ASP A 2 -31.40 -3.47 -4.33
C ASP A 2 -30.70 -4.76 -3.95
N ALA A 3 -29.39 -4.84 -4.25
CA ALA A 3 -28.55 -5.97 -3.87
C ALA A 3 -28.21 -5.86 -2.38
N GLU A 4 -28.29 -6.95 -1.64
CA GLU A 4 -27.91 -7.00 -0.22
C GLU A 4 -26.39 -7.02 -0.03
N ALA A 5 -25.66 -7.64 -0.97
CA ALA A 5 -24.20 -7.69 -1.03
C ALA A 5 -23.72 -7.96 -2.47
N ILE A 6 -22.44 -7.68 -2.71
CA ILE A 6 -21.71 -8.09 -3.91
C ILE A 6 -20.67 -9.11 -3.48
N GLU A 7 -20.68 -10.29 -4.08
CA GLU A 7 -19.71 -11.33 -3.82
C GLU A 7 -18.64 -11.37 -4.91
N ILE A 8 -17.38 -11.32 -4.50
CA ILE A 8 -16.21 -11.47 -5.38
C ILE A 8 -15.52 -12.78 -5.02
N TRP A 9 -15.68 -13.76 -5.90
CA TRP A 9 -15.08 -15.07 -5.73
C TRP A 9 -13.70 -15.10 -6.39
N THR A 10 -12.67 -15.42 -5.60
CA THR A 10 -11.26 -15.46 -6.00
C THR A 10 -10.60 -16.74 -5.51
N ASP A 11 -9.29 -16.87 -5.63
CA ASP A 11 -8.50 -18.01 -5.17
C ASP A 11 -7.81 -17.77 -3.81
N VAL A 12 -8.12 -16.66 -3.13
CA VAL A 12 -7.59 -16.31 -1.81
C VAL A 12 -8.71 -16.23 -0.77
N ASN A 13 -8.37 -16.45 0.50
CA ASN A 13 -9.32 -16.46 1.63
C ASN A 13 -9.84 -15.07 2.06
N GLY A 14 -9.68 -14.05 1.22
CA GLY A 14 -9.98 -12.66 1.53
C GLY A 14 -8.73 -11.80 1.60
N ILE A 15 -8.85 -10.63 2.20
CA ILE A 15 -7.73 -9.70 2.43
C ILE A 15 -6.96 -10.19 3.65
N MET A 16 -5.62 -10.23 3.53
CA MET A 16 -4.72 -10.71 4.56
C MET A 16 -3.93 -9.56 5.19
N THR A 17 -3.42 -9.74 6.40
CA THR A 17 -2.54 -8.76 7.07
C THR A 17 -1.21 -8.53 6.35
N ALA A 18 -0.75 -9.51 5.56
CA ALA A 18 0.38 -9.44 4.64
C ALA A 18 0.23 -10.53 3.57
N ASP A 19 1.09 -10.55 2.56
CA ASP A 19 1.16 -11.66 1.59
C ASP A 19 1.57 -12.95 2.30
N PRO A 20 0.73 -14.00 2.33
CA PRO A 20 1.05 -15.24 3.04
C PRO A 20 2.24 -16.00 2.45
N ARG A 21 2.64 -15.71 1.21
CA ARG A 21 3.84 -16.27 0.58
C ARG A 21 5.12 -15.69 1.19
N VAL A 22 5.06 -14.46 1.71
CA VAL A 22 6.16 -13.76 2.37
C VAL A 22 6.08 -13.94 3.88
N CYS A 23 4.86 -13.89 4.44
CA CYS A 23 4.58 -14.01 5.87
C CYS A 23 3.55 -15.13 6.11
N PRO A 24 4.00 -16.37 6.39
CA PRO A 24 3.08 -17.51 6.62
C PRO A 24 2.11 -17.29 7.80
N ASP A 25 2.48 -16.45 8.77
CA ASP A 25 1.66 -16.09 9.92
C ASP A 25 0.64 -14.99 9.61
N ALA A 26 0.49 -14.59 8.34
CA ALA A 26 -0.49 -13.60 7.94
C ALA A 26 -1.91 -14.05 8.29
N LEU A 27 -2.69 -13.13 8.87
CA LEU A 27 -4.05 -13.38 9.32
C LEU A 27 -5.05 -12.84 8.29
N ARG A 28 -6.20 -13.47 8.18
CA ARG A 28 -7.32 -12.94 7.40
C ARG A 28 -7.94 -11.75 8.14
N VAL A 29 -8.16 -10.66 7.42
CA VAL A 29 -8.91 -9.49 7.90
C VAL A 29 -10.40 -9.76 7.70
N LYS A 30 -11.20 -9.81 8.76
CA LYS A 30 -12.63 -10.09 8.70
C LYS A 30 -13.42 -8.94 8.09
N THR A 31 -13.07 -7.71 8.49
CA THR A 31 -13.78 -6.50 8.06
C THR A 31 -12.81 -5.35 7.80
N ILE A 32 -13.02 -4.66 6.67
CA ILE A 32 -12.22 -3.51 6.24
C ILE A 32 -13.13 -2.46 5.59
N SER A 33 -12.75 -1.18 5.63
CA SER A 33 -13.49 -0.13 4.94
C SER A 33 -13.24 -0.13 3.43
N PHE A 34 -14.15 0.50 2.65
CA PHE A 34 -13.92 0.70 1.22
C PHE A 34 -12.65 1.49 0.93
N GLU A 35 -12.35 2.50 1.75
CA GLU A 35 -11.16 3.34 1.60
C GLU A 35 -9.89 2.52 1.85
N GLU A 36 -9.84 1.76 2.94
CA GLU A 36 -8.71 0.87 3.26
C GLU A 36 -8.52 -0.20 2.17
N ALA A 37 -9.61 -0.78 1.66
CA ALA A 37 -9.56 -1.78 0.59
C ALA A 37 -9.06 -1.18 -0.75
N ALA A 38 -9.44 0.06 -1.07
CA ALA A 38 -8.97 0.77 -2.25
C ALA A 38 -7.46 1.06 -2.19
N GLU A 39 -6.95 1.49 -1.02
CA GLU A 39 -5.51 1.68 -0.80
C GLU A 39 -4.74 0.38 -1.03
N LEU A 40 -5.18 -0.73 -0.43
CA LEU A 40 -4.54 -2.04 -0.61
C LEU A 40 -4.56 -2.51 -2.06
N ALA A 41 -5.67 -2.28 -2.78
CA ALA A 41 -5.81 -2.65 -4.19
C ALA A 41 -4.82 -1.88 -5.07
N TYR A 42 -4.58 -0.60 -4.78
CA TYR A 42 -3.63 0.22 -5.50
C TYR A 42 -2.18 -0.23 -5.27
N PHE A 43 -1.83 -0.56 -4.03
CA PHE A 43 -0.47 -0.92 -3.63
C PHE A 43 -0.14 -2.41 -3.72
N GLY A 44 -0.88 -3.20 -4.49
CA GLY A 44 -0.47 -4.54 -4.90
C GLY A 44 -1.24 -5.70 -4.30
N ALA A 45 -2.23 -5.47 -3.45
CA ALA A 45 -3.19 -6.51 -3.09
C ALA A 45 -4.12 -6.75 -4.28
N LYS A 46 -3.75 -7.68 -5.17
CA LYS A 46 -4.47 -8.00 -6.43
C LYS A 46 -5.87 -8.59 -6.25
N VAL A 47 -6.45 -8.47 -5.05
CA VAL A 47 -7.73 -9.06 -4.70
C VAL A 47 -8.90 -8.27 -5.31
N LEU A 48 -8.73 -6.95 -5.48
CA LEU A 48 -9.77 -6.04 -5.96
C LEU A 48 -9.20 -5.04 -6.96
N HIS A 49 -10.01 -4.65 -7.94
CA HIS A 49 -9.72 -3.49 -8.75
C HIS A 49 -10.59 -2.31 -8.26
N PRO A 50 -10.03 -1.11 -7.97
CA PRO A 50 -10.80 0.02 -7.43
C PRO A 50 -12.06 0.36 -8.22
N ALA A 51 -12.00 0.29 -9.56
CA ALA A 51 -13.15 0.55 -10.42
C ALA A 51 -14.30 -0.46 -10.24
N THR A 52 -14.01 -1.68 -9.78
CA THR A 52 -15.03 -2.73 -9.57
C THR A 52 -15.91 -2.43 -8.36
N ILE A 53 -15.35 -1.79 -7.33
CA ILE A 53 -16.08 -1.49 -6.09
C ILE A 53 -16.79 -0.12 -6.09
N LEU A 54 -16.49 0.76 -7.05
CA LEU A 54 -17.13 2.09 -7.14
C LEU A 54 -18.66 2.07 -7.07
N PRO A 55 -19.39 1.18 -7.80
CA PRO A 55 -20.84 1.13 -7.71
C PRO A 55 -21.33 0.68 -6.32
N ALA A 56 -20.58 -0.20 -5.64
CA ALA A 56 -20.87 -0.64 -4.27
C ALA A 56 -20.71 0.51 -3.27
N VAL A 57 -19.62 1.27 -3.40
CA VAL A 57 -19.34 2.48 -2.58
C VAL A 57 -20.47 3.49 -2.71
N GLN A 58 -20.87 3.82 -3.95
CA GLN A 58 -21.92 4.81 -4.21
C GLN A 58 -23.28 4.44 -3.62
N LYS A 59 -23.59 3.14 -3.56
CA LYS A 59 -24.86 2.62 -3.05
C LYS A 59 -24.77 2.07 -1.64
N ASN A 60 -23.61 2.14 -1.01
CA ASN A 60 -23.32 1.57 0.31
C ASN A 60 -23.68 0.08 0.40
N ILE A 61 -23.41 -0.70 -0.67
CA ILE A 61 -23.65 -2.14 -0.72
C ILE A 61 -22.37 -2.83 -0.25
N PRO A 62 -22.42 -3.71 0.79
CA PRO A 62 -21.27 -4.47 1.25
C PRO A 62 -20.68 -5.35 0.14
N VAL A 63 -19.36 -5.47 0.11
CA VAL A 63 -18.65 -6.39 -0.79
C VAL A 63 -18.03 -7.50 0.04
N LEU A 64 -18.22 -8.75 -0.38
CA LEU A 64 -17.62 -9.93 0.22
C LEU A 64 -16.56 -10.50 -0.71
N VAL A 65 -15.34 -10.67 -0.19
CA VAL A 65 -14.25 -11.33 -0.91
C VAL A 65 -14.14 -12.75 -0.40
N LEU A 66 -14.50 -13.71 -1.24
CA LEU A 66 -14.69 -15.12 -0.90
C LEU A 66 -13.73 -16.00 -1.72
N ASN A 67 -13.38 -17.17 -1.16
CA ASN A 67 -12.52 -18.14 -1.84
C ASN A 67 -13.34 -19.23 -2.54
N SER A 68 -13.26 -19.29 -3.86
CA SER A 68 -13.93 -20.30 -4.68
C SER A 68 -13.43 -21.75 -4.42
N ARG A 69 -12.19 -21.88 -3.90
CA ARG A 69 -11.61 -23.20 -3.53
C ARG A 69 -11.90 -23.60 -2.09
N ASN A 70 -12.36 -22.64 -1.26
CA ASN A 70 -12.73 -22.86 0.15
C ASN A 70 -14.00 -22.07 0.48
N PRO A 71 -15.17 -22.50 -0.01
CA PRO A 71 -16.43 -21.76 0.14
C PRO A 71 -16.91 -21.63 1.60
N GLU A 72 -16.43 -22.50 2.49
CA GLU A 72 -16.76 -22.47 3.92
C GLU A 72 -16.03 -21.32 4.65
N ASN A 73 -15.02 -20.71 4.02
CA ASN A 73 -14.33 -19.57 4.60
C ASN A 73 -15.17 -18.29 4.46
N GLU A 74 -15.39 -17.61 5.57
CA GLU A 74 -16.21 -16.38 5.62
C GLU A 74 -15.68 -15.21 4.79
N GLY A 75 -14.40 -15.28 4.35
CA GLY A 75 -13.77 -14.23 3.54
C GLY A 75 -13.58 -12.91 4.29
N THR A 76 -13.51 -11.83 3.52
CA THR A 76 -13.42 -10.48 4.04
C THR A 76 -14.65 -9.67 3.64
N ARG A 77 -15.25 -8.98 4.61
CA ARG A 77 -16.36 -8.05 4.39
C ARG A 77 -15.84 -6.62 4.25
N ILE A 78 -16.18 -5.96 3.14
CA ILE A 78 -15.82 -4.57 2.87
C ILE A 78 -17.08 -3.72 3.01
N THR A 79 -17.02 -2.66 3.84
CA THR A 79 -18.17 -1.80 4.15
C THR A 79 -17.76 -0.32 4.16
N ALA A 80 -18.74 0.59 4.24
CA ALA A 80 -18.44 2.03 4.34
C ALA A 80 -17.86 2.43 5.70
N LEU A 81 -18.19 1.70 6.75
CA LEU A 81 -17.74 2.03 8.10
C LEU A 81 -16.43 1.33 8.41
N ALA A 82 -15.40 2.12 8.74
CA ALA A 82 -14.18 1.59 9.33
C ALA A 82 -14.49 1.00 10.71
N THR A 83 -14.25 -0.30 10.89
CA THR A 83 -14.34 -0.92 12.21
C THR A 83 -13.13 -0.47 13.04
N HIS A 84 -13.38 0.00 14.25
CA HIS A 84 -12.29 0.36 15.16
C HIS A 84 -11.43 -0.88 15.45
N CYS A 85 -10.14 -0.75 15.25
CA CYS A 85 -9.16 -1.79 15.52
C CYS A 85 -8.18 -1.31 16.58
N ARG A 86 -7.81 -2.16 17.52
CA ARG A 86 -6.77 -1.87 18.53
C ARG A 86 -5.39 -1.75 17.89
N SER A 87 -5.12 -2.55 16.87
CA SER A 87 -3.91 -2.41 16.06
C SER A 87 -3.99 -1.17 15.16
N PRO A 88 -2.92 -0.38 15.03
CA PRO A 88 -2.89 0.77 14.12
C PRO A 88 -3.02 0.37 12.66
N PHE A 89 -2.58 -0.84 12.31
CA PHE A 89 -2.60 -1.36 10.94
C PHE A 89 -3.47 -2.60 10.83
N LYS A 90 -4.14 -2.74 9.68
CA LYS A 90 -4.91 -3.91 9.30
C LYS A 90 -4.19 -4.76 8.25
N SER A 91 -3.37 -4.14 7.42
CA SER A 91 -2.65 -4.87 6.36
C SER A 91 -1.38 -4.14 5.93
N ILE A 92 -0.42 -4.92 5.45
CA ILE A 92 0.84 -4.48 4.85
C ILE A 92 0.85 -4.97 3.40
N ALA A 93 0.88 -4.02 2.45
CA ALA A 93 1.01 -4.30 1.03
C ALA A 93 2.40 -3.91 0.53
N ALA A 94 2.85 -4.57 -0.54
CA ALA A 94 4.11 -4.25 -1.20
C ALA A 94 3.93 -4.23 -2.72
N LYS A 95 4.37 -3.14 -3.37
CA LYS A 95 4.42 -3.00 -4.83
C LYS A 95 5.88 -3.02 -5.27
N LYS A 96 6.27 -4.08 -5.98
CA LYS A 96 7.63 -4.28 -6.51
C LYS A 96 7.77 -3.72 -7.93
N ARG A 97 8.99 -3.71 -8.47
CA ARG A 97 9.34 -3.27 -9.82
C ARG A 97 9.03 -1.80 -10.07
N LEU A 98 9.41 -0.98 -9.12
CA LEU A 98 9.32 0.47 -9.23
C LEU A 98 10.69 1.09 -9.56
N THR A 99 10.62 2.28 -10.13
CA THR A 99 11.78 3.14 -10.35
C THR A 99 11.55 4.46 -9.63
N ILE A 100 12.56 4.93 -8.89
CA ILE A 100 12.61 6.30 -8.40
C ILE A 100 13.23 7.15 -9.50
N VAL A 101 12.63 8.30 -9.78
CA VAL A 101 13.14 9.33 -10.67
C VAL A 101 13.38 10.58 -9.81
N ASP A 102 14.64 11.00 -9.72
CA ASP A 102 15.06 12.16 -8.97
C ASP A 102 15.38 13.30 -9.93
N LEU A 103 14.78 14.46 -9.69
CA LEU A 103 15.03 15.70 -10.42
C LEU A 103 15.63 16.73 -9.46
N VAL A 104 16.77 17.32 -9.85
CA VAL A 104 17.40 18.39 -9.11
C VAL A 104 17.46 19.63 -9.99
N ALA A 105 16.84 20.73 -9.56
CA ALA A 105 16.77 21.96 -10.33
C ALA A 105 16.84 23.20 -9.44
N SER A 106 17.94 23.91 -9.47
CA SER A 106 18.04 25.21 -8.81
C SER A 106 17.02 26.25 -9.33
N ARG A 107 16.50 26.04 -10.55
CA ARG A 107 15.44 26.88 -11.16
C ARG A 107 14.08 26.66 -10.53
N MET A 108 13.87 25.60 -9.74
CA MET A 108 12.64 25.32 -9.02
C MET A 108 12.39 26.35 -7.91
N LEU A 109 13.46 26.87 -7.32
CA LEU A 109 13.40 27.86 -6.25
C LEU A 109 12.67 29.11 -6.73
N LEU A 110 11.58 29.49 -6.04
CA LEU A 110 10.71 30.64 -6.36
C LEU A 110 10.04 30.60 -7.75
N SER A 111 10.04 29.45 -8.43
CA SER A 111 9.44 29.30 -9.75
C SER A 111 7.97 28.88 -9.64
N HIS A 112 7.07 29.66 -10.25
CA HIS A 112 5.67 29.27 -10.42
C HIS A 112 5.51 28.28 -11.59
N GLY A 113 4.68 27.25 -11.40
CA GLY A 113 4.35 26.31 -12.47
C GLY A 113 5.40 25.24 -12.78
N TYR A 114 6.52 25.15 -12.03
CA TYR A 114 7.55 24.16 -12.28
C TYR A 114 7.03 22.72 -12.16
N LEU A 115 6.26 22.42 -11.10
CA LEU A 115 5.63 21.11 -10.94
C LEU A 115 4.67 20.79 -12.10
N HIS A 116 3.94 21.78 -12.61
CA HIS A 116 3.08 21.61 -13.78
C HIS A 116 3.90 21.13 -14.99
N ALA A 117 5.03 21.80 -15.30
CA ALA A 117 5.86 21.41 -16.42
C ALA A 117 6.45 19.99 -16.26
N VAL A 118 6.81 19.59 -15.05
CA VAL A 118 7.27 18.23 -14.75
C VAL A 118 6.16 17.22 -15.00
N PHE A 119 4.96 17.42 -14.44
CA PHE A 119 3.84 16.48 -14.60
C PHE A 119 3.29 16.44 -16.03
N GLU A 120 3.41 17.53 -16.81
CA GLU A 120 3.07 17.54 -18.22
C GLU A 120 3.92 16.56 -19.03
N VAL A 121 5.20 16.42 -18.70
CA VAL A 121 6.07 15.40 -19.31
C VAL A 121 5.58 14.00 -18.97
N PHE A 122 5.23 13.71 -17.70
CA PHE A 122 4.69 12.42 -17.31
C PHE A 122 3.36 12.11 -18.01
N ASP A 123 2.48 13.12 -18.18
CA ASP A 123 1.21 12.92 -18.89
C ASP A 123 1.42 12.65 -20.39
N ASN A 124 2.33 13.36 -21.05
CA ASN A 124 2.67 13.14 -22.45
C ASN A 124 3.18 11.72 -22.69
N HIS A 125 3.96 11.18 -21.77
CA HIS A 125 4.47 9.80 -21.81
C HIS A 125 3.49 8.76 -21.25
N LYS A 126 2.27 9.18 -20.81
CA LYS A 126 1.27 8.30 -20.17
C LYS A 126 1.85 7.49 -19.01
N CYS A 127 2.79 8.10 -18.30
CA CYS A 127 3.48 7.50 -17.16
C CYS A 127 2.78 7.91 -15.86
N ALA A 128 2.16 6.95 -15.18
CA ALA A 128 1.53 7.19 -13.90
C ALA A 128 2.59 7.34 -12.79
N VAL A 129 2.38 8.30 -11.90
CA VAL A 129 3.23 8.55 -10.75
C VAL A 129 2.51 8.06 -9.50
N ASP A 130 3.17 7.20 -8.70
CA ASP A 130 2.58 6.64 -7.47
C ASP A 130 2.83 7.52 -6.25
N MET A 131 4.06 7.97 -6.05
CA MET A 131 4.47 8.77 -4.90
C MET A 131 5.33 9.95 -5.33
N VAL A 132 5.18 11.08 -4.66
CA VAL A 132 5.97 12.29 -4.90
C VAL A 132 6.47 12.84 -3.57
N SER A 133 7.73 13.20 -3.54
CA SER A 133 8.35 13.98 -2.46
C SER A 133 9.06 15.17 -3.05
N THR A 134 8.88 16.33 -2.46
CA THR A 134 9.49 17.57 -2.96
C THR A 134 10.27 18.30 -1.88
N SER A 135 11.35 18.94 -2.26
CA SER A 135 12.03 19.97 -1.49
C SER A 135 12.01 21.30 -2.25
N GLU A 136 12.79 22.28 -1.82
CA GLU A 136 12.89 23.57 -2.50
C GLU A 136 13.56 23.49 -3.89
N VAL A 137 14.43 22.48 -4.11
CA VAL A 137 15.25 22.35 -5.31
C VAL A 137 15.26 20.94 -5.90
N SER A 138 14.49 20.02 -5.33
CA SER A 138 14.46 18.65 -5.82
C SER A 138 13.05 18.03 -5.74
N ILE A 139 12.78 17.09 -6.65
CA ILE A 139 11.57 16.29 -6.70
C ILE A 139 12.01 14.84 -6.86
N SER A 140 11.49 13.96 -6.02
CA SER A 140 11.60 12.52 -6.19
C SER A 140 10.20 11.95 -6.49
N LEU A 141 10.10 11.18 -7.58
CA LEU A 141 8.85 10.55 -8.00
C LEU A 141 9.07 9.06 -8.15
N THR A 142 7.99 8.29 -7.97
CA THR A 142 8.02 6.85 -8.21
C THR A 142 7.10 6.50 -9.36
N VAL A 143 7.59 5.63 -10.24
CA VAL A 143 6.86 5.13 -11.41
C VAL A 143 7.04 3.63 -11.54
N ASP A 144 6.12 2.97 -12.23
CA ASP A 144 6.32 1.60 -12.66
C ASP A 144 7.54 1.51 -13.60
N SER A 145 8.40 0.50 -13.37
CA SER A 145 9.54 0.26 -14.26
C SER A 145 9.04 -0.17 -15.64
N ASN A 146 9.40 0.58 -16.67
CA ASN A 146 9.01 0.33 -18.06
C ASN A 146 10.11 0.72 -19.03
N ASP A 147 9.95 0.34 -20.30
CA ASP A 147 10.95 0.56 -21.36
C ASP A 147 11.01 2.02 -21.86
N HIS A 148 10.03 2.88 -21.49
CA HIS A 148 9.97 4.29 -21.89
C HIS A 148 10.68 5.23 -20.91
N LEU A 149 11.26 4.72 -19.82
CA LEU A 149 11.99 5.52 -18.83
C LEU A 149 13.17 6.35 -19.43
N PRO A 150 13.98 5.83 -20.36
CA PRO A 150 15.05 6.63 -20.96
C PRO A 150 14.53 7.83 -21.76
N GLU A 151 13.42 7.69 -22.47
CA GLU A 151 12.79 8.76 -23.25
C GLU A 151 12.19 9.82 -22.34
N LEU A 152 11.47 9.39 -21.28
CA LEU A 152 10.95 10.24 -20.23
C LEU A 152 12.08 11.04 -19.55
N ALA A 153 13.16 10.38 -19.15
CA ALA A 153 14.31 11.01 -18.50
C ALA A 153 14.99 12.02 -19.44
N ALA A 154 15.10 11.73 -20.73
CA ALA A 154 15.67 12.66 -21.72
C ALA A 154 14.82 13.93 -21.87
N GLU A 155 13.49 13.83 -21.79
CA GLU A 155 12.60 14.99 -21.84
C GLU A 155 12.66 15.79 -20.53
N LEU A 156 12.62 15.14 -19.37
CA LEU A 156 12.77 15.77 -18.07
C LEU A 156 14.12 16.47 -17.92
N SER A 157 15.18 15.98 -18.57
CA SER A 157 16.53 16.60 -18.55
C SER A 157 16.58 17.99 -19.17
N LYS A 158 15.55 18.42 -19.90
CA LYS A 158 15.39 19.80 -20.35
C LYS A 158 15.00 20.76 -19.22
N LEU A 159 14.45 20.20 -18.15
CA LEU A 159 13.92 20.94 -16.98
C LEU A 159 14.84 20.86 -15.76
N ALA A 160 15.54 19.74 -15.55
CA ALA A 160 16.33 19.45 -14.36
C ALA A 160 17.50 18.52 -14.65
N ASP A 161 18.41 18.38 -13.69
CA ASP A 161 19.34 17.25 -13.65
C ASP A 161 18.56 16.02 -13.19
N VAL A 162 18.52 14.98 -14.03
CA VAL A 162 17.68 13.78 -13.83
C VAL A 162 18.54 12.57 -13.55
N THR A 163 18.22 11.86 -12.49
CA THR A 163 18.73 10.51 -12.25
C THR A 163 17.56 9.56 -12.02
N TYR A 164 17.71 8.28 -12.36
CA TYR A 164 16.69 7.28 -12.05
C TYR A 164 17.31 5.96 -11.64
N GLU A 165 16.66 5.28 -10.71
CA GLU A 165 17.13 4.05 -10.10
C GLU A 165 15.98 3.04 -10.00
N GLY A 166 16.11 1.93 -10.72
CA GLY A 166 15.15 0.82 -10.71
C GLY A 166 15.32 -0.13 -9.53
N ARG A 167 14.61 -1.28 -9.59
CA ARG A 167 14.62 -2.30 -8.54
C ARG A 167 14.24 -1.74 -7.16
N LYS A 168 13.24 -0.90 -7.14
CA LYS A 168 12.65 -0.35 -5.91
C LYS A 168 11.29 -0.96 -5.65
N ALA A 169 10.88 -0.87 -4.40
CA ALA A 169 9.56 -1.30 -3.96
C ALA A 169 8.96 -0.33 -2.96
N LEU A 170 7.66 -0.19 -3.04
CA LEU A 170 6.86 0.58 -2.10
C LEU A 170 6.24 -0.37 -1.08
N ILE A 171 6.45 -0.10 0.20
CA ILE A 171 5.72 -0.72 1.31
C ILE A 171 4.62 0.24 1.73
N CYS A 172 3.40 -0.27 1.83
CA CYS A 172 2.23 0.49 2.28
C CYS A 172 1.59 -0.22 3.49
N LEU A 173 1.52 0.49 4.61
CA LEU A 173 0.79 0.04 5.80
C LEU A 173 -0.57 0.74 5.80
N VAL A 174 -1.64 -0.06 5.86
CA VAL A 174 -3.01 0.44 5.81
C VAL A 174 -3.75 0.11 7.11
N GLY A 175 -4.47 1.08 7.64
CA GLY A 175 -5.28 0.92 8.85
C GLY A 175 -6.05 2.20 9.21
N GLY A 176 -6.74 2.19 10.33
CA GLY A 176 -7.58 3.32 10.75
C GLY A 176 -6.81 4.41 11.51
N ASN A 177 -7.04 5.68 11.15
CA ASN A 177 -6.54 6.86 11.88
C ASN A 177 -5.01 6.89 12.11
N ILE A 178 -4.23 6.45 11.13
CA ILE A 178 -2.76 6.40 11.21
C ILE A 178 -2.18 7.79 11.45
N ARG A 179 -2.70 8.81 10.74
CA ARG A 179 -2.24 10.19 10.84
C ARG A 179 -2.42 10.78 12.25
N GLY A 180 -3.47 10.36 12.97
CA GLY A 180 -3.79 10.85 14.31
C GLY A 180 -3.05 10.14 15.45
N GLN A 181 -2.24 9.12 15.16
CA GLN A 181 -1.57 8.33 16.20
C GLN A 181 -0.16 8.85 16.50
N ASN A 182 0.06 9.20 17.75
CA ASN A 182 1.38 9.64 18.23
C ASN A 182 2.39 8.48 18.19
N GLY A 183 3.59 8.75 17.67
CA GLY A 183 4.72 7.81 17.70
C GLY A 183 4.63 6.67 16.68
N ILE A 184 3.59 6.59 15.84
CA ILE A 184 3.42 5.50 14.89
C ILE A 184 4.58 5.40 13.89
N ALA A 185 5.07 6.54 13.37
CA ALA A 185 6.22 6.56 12.47
C ALA A 185 7.48 6.02 13.15
N ALA A 186 7.72 6.38 14.41
CA ALA A 186 8.87 5.88 15.17
C ALA A 186 8.81 4.35 15.32
N GLN A 187 7.65 3.78 15.57
CA GLN A 187 7.47 2.33 15.67
C GLN A 187 7.71 1.63 14.34
N VAL A 188 7.16 2.16 13.24
CA VAL A 188 7.36 1.62 11.88
C VAL A 188 8.84 1.62 11.53
N PHE A 189 9.53 2.75 11.64
CA PHE A 189 10.95 2.83 11.26
C PHE A 189 11.88 2.12 12.26
N HIS A 190 11.45 1.94 13.51
CA HIS A 190 12.17 1.06 14.43
C HIS A 190 12.11 -0.41 13.99
N ALA A 191 10.97 -0.88 13.51
CA ALA A 191 10.82 -2.26 13.03
C ALA A 191 11.71 -2.56 11.82
N VAL A 192 11.90 -1.57 10.93
CA VAL A 192 12.73 -1.69 9.71
C VAL A 192 14.08 -0.94 9.80
N ARG A 193 14.59 -0.65 11.00
CA ARG A 193 15.81 0.15 11.23
C ARG A 193 17.08 -0.37 10.54
N HIS A 194 17.09 -1.62 10.14
CA HIS A 194 18.19 -2.30 9.43
C HIS A 194 18.07 -2.21 7.91
N ILE A 195 16.98 -1.61 7.39
CA ILE A 195 16.69 -1.45 5.97
C ILE A 195 16.82 0.04 5.60
N ASN A 196 17.45 0.31 4.46
CA ASN A 196 17.57 1.69 3.97
C ASN A 196 16.25 2.19 3.37
N VAL A 197 15.68 3.24 3.96
CA VAL A 197 14.45 3.89 3.47
C VAL A 197 14.82 5.08 2.58
N ARG A 198 14.35 5.08 1.33
CA ARG A 198 14.68 6.08 0.31
C ARG A 198 13.70 7.26 0.29
N MET A 199 12.41 6.98 0.44
CA MET A 199 11.35 7.98 0.45
C MET A 199 10.29 7.59 1.48
N ILE A 200 9.61 8.58 2.04
CA ILE A 200 8.54 8.39 3.01
C ILE A 200 7.35 9.25 2.59
N SER A 201 6.15 8.68 2.61
CA SER A 201 4.89 9.39 2.45
C SER A 201 4.01 9.13 3.66
N GLN A 202 3.73 10.19 4.42
CA GLN A 202 2.82 10.18 5.55
C GLN A 202 2.09 11.53 5.62
N GLY A 203 0.79 11.50 5.89
CA GLY A 203 -0.02 12.71 6.11
C GLY A 203 -0.94 13.10 4.96
N ALA A 204 -0.69 12.63 3.74
CA ALA A 204 -1.62 12.83 2.62
C ALA A 204 -2.92 12.03 2.80
N SER A 205 -2.81 10.84 3.36
CA SER A 205 -3.93 9.98 3.74
C SER A 205 -4.00 9.81 5.26
N GLU A 206 -5.21 9.62 5.80
CA GLU A 206 -5.43 9.32 7.22
C GLU A 206 -5.24 7.83 7.54
N ILE A 207 -5.31 6.98 6.52
CA ILE A 207 -5.41 5.53 6.64
C ILE A 207 -4.20 4.79 6.08
N ASN A 208 -3.19 5.49 5.52
CA ASN A 208 -1.98 4.85 5.06
C ASN A 208 -0.70 5.57 5.51
N MET A 209 0.36 4.80 5.54
CA MET A 209 1.74 5.25 5.60
C MET A 209 2.55 4.40 4.64
N SER A 210 3.32 5.06 3.76
CA SER A 210 4.09 4.38 2.72
C SER A 210 5.55 4.81 2.72
N PHE A 211 6.44 3.90 2.34
CA PHE A 211 7.86 4.22 2.19
C PHE A 211 8.52 3.32 1.13
N MET A 212 9.58 3.85 0.51
CA MET A 212 10.34 3.17 -0.54
C MET A 212 11.61 2.55 0.02
N ILE A 213 11.88 1.31 -0.42
CA ILE A 213 13.08 0.52 -0.11
C ILE A 213 13.62 -0.14 -1.39
N ASP A 214 14.74 -0.81 -1.29
CA ASP A 214 15.22 -1.68 -2.34
C ASP A 214 14.34 -2.93 -2.44
N GLU A 215 14.13 -3.42 -3.67
CA GLU A 215 13.21 -4.54 -3.94
C GLU A 215 13.64 -5.84 -3.23
N ASP A 216 14.95 -6.02 -3.04
CA ASP A 216 15.53 -7.19 -2.38
C ASP A 216 15.18 -7.25 -0.88
N ASP A 217 14.89 -6.09 -0.25
CA ASP A 217 14.60 -5.98 1.18
C ASP A 217 13.11 -6.16 1.51
N VAL A 218 12.24 -6.30 0.50
CA VAL A 218 10.77 -6.32 0.69
C VAL A 218 10.32 -7.42 1.64
N ASP A 219 10.80 -8.64 1.43
CA ASP A 219 10.33 -9.79 2.19
C ASP A 219 10.75 -9.69 3.67
N GLU A 220 11.94 -9.13 3.93
CA GLU A 220 12.40 -8.86 5.29
C GLU A 220 11.62 -7.72 5.95
N ALA A 221 11.36 -6.62 5.20
CA ALA A 221 10.56 -5.50 5.68
C ALA A 221 9.16 -5.95 6.09
N VAL A 222 8.47 -6.71 5.23
CA VAL A 222 7.11 -7.20 5.49
C VAL A 222 7.09 -8.09 6.73
N ARG A 223 8.03 -9.03 6.88
CA ARG A 223 8.10 -9.90 8.07
C ARG A 223 8.39 -9.11 9.34
N SER A 224 9.33 -8.16 9.30
CA SER A 224 9.68 -7.33 10.46
C SER A 224 8.51 -6.46 10.92
N LEU A 225 7.80 -5.84 9.99
CA LEU A 225 6.60 -5.05 10.28
C LEU A 225 5.46 -5.93 10.80
N HIS A 226 5.23 -7.09 10.18
CA HIS A 226 4.18 -8.00 10.63
C HIS A 226 4.46 -8.49 12.06
N ALA A 227 5.69 -8.88 12.36
CA ALA A 227 6.09 -9.29 13.69
C ALA A 227 5.96 -8.16 14.74
N ALA A 228 6.14 -6.89 14.32
CA ALA A 228 6.02 -5.75 15.23
C ALA A 228 4.55 -5.36 15.54
N PHE A 229 3.65 -5.45 14.55
CA PHE A 229 2.30 -4.88 14.67
C PHE A 229 1.18 -5.90 14.83
N PHE A 230 1.41 -7.18 14.57
CA PHE A 230 0.40 -8.24 14.67
C PHE A 230 0.73 -9.29 15.75
N VAL A 231 1.37 -8.87 16.85
CA VAL A 231 1.71 -9.74 18.00
C VAL A 231 0.44 -10.17 18.74
N ASP A 232 -0.43 -9.21 19.06
CA ASP A 232 -1.71 -9.41 19.75
C ASP A 232 -2.85 -8.88 18.87
N PRO A 233 -3.24 -9.66 17.83
CA PRO A 233 -4.24 -9.22 16.86
C PRO A 233 -5.63 -9.18 17.50
N ASP A 234 -6.40 -8.12 17.19
CA ASP A 234 -7.78 -7.95 17.64
C ASP A 234 -8.68 -9.04 17.02
N PRO A 235 -9.27 -9.96 17.81
CA PRO A 235 -10.04 -11.07 17.29
C PRO A 235 -11.37 -10.64 16.63
N ASP A 236 -11.84 -9.42 16.86
CA ASP A 236 -13.03 -8.88 16.18
C ASP A 236 -12.72 -8.48 14.72
N ILE A 237 -11.46 -8.15 14.45
CA ILE A 237 -10.98 -7.70 13.14
C ILE A 237 -10.24 -8.80 12.39
N PHE A 238 -9.48 -9.64 13.10
CA PHE A 238 -8.63 -10.65 12.49
C PHE A 238 -9.10 -12.07 12.82
N ASP A 239 -8.90 -12.98 11.88
CA ASP A 239 -9.12 -14.40 12.10
C ASP A 239 -7.89 -15.02 12.77
N VAL A 240 -8.00 -15.26 14.07
CA VAL A 240 -6.94 -15.82 14.91
C VAL A 240 -7.03 -17.34 15.08
N THR A 241 -7.98 -18.01 14.42
CA THR A 241 -8.24 -19.44 14.61
C THR A 241 -7.08 -20.33 14.19
N ALA A 242 -6.42 -19.99 13.07
CA ALA A 242 -5.26 -20.73 12.59
C ALA A 242 -4.07 -20.67 13.57
N ARG A 243 -3.83 -19.52 14.20
CA ARG A 243 -2.75 -19.32 15.17
C ARG A 243 -2.97 -20.13 16.45
N LYS A 244 -4.20 -20.16 16.95
CA LYS A 244 -4.57 -20.99 18.14
C LYS A 244 -4.41 -22.48 17.90
N ALA A 245 -4.62 -22.95 16.67
CA ALA A 245 -4.43 -24.34 16.30
C ALA A 245 -2.93 -24.73 16.33
N ILE A 246 -2.03 -23.85 15.93
CA ILE A 246 -0.57 -24.09 15.98
C ILE A 246 -0.06 -24.10 17.42
N GLU A 247 -0.50 -23.16 18.26
CA GLU A 247 -0.12 -23.09 19.68
C GLU A 247 -0.60 -24.31 20.48
N SER A 248 -1.78 -24.89 20.13
CA SER A 248 -2.35 -26.07 20.80
C SER A 248 -1.66 -27.39 20.42
N VAL A 249 -0.86 -27.42 19.34
CA VAL A 249 -0.11 -28.63 18.91
C VAL A 249 1.29 -28.68 19.58
N HIS A 250 1.73 -27.59 20.18
CA HIS A 250 3.07 -27.45 20.81
C HIS A 250 3.00 -27.51 22.35
N LEU A 251 1.84 -27.81 22.93
CA LEU A 251 1.59 -28.12 24.34
C LEU A 251 1.27 -29.62 24.52
#